data_71b68c961a723c078df56e6a698f367d
#
_entry.id   71b68c961a723c078df56e6a698f367d
#
_cell.length_a   1.000
_cell.length_b   1.000
_cell.length_c   1.000
_cell.angle_alpha   90.00
_cell.angle_beta   90.00
_cell.angle_gamma   90.00
#
_symmetry.space_group_name_H-M   'P 1'
#
loop_
_entity.id
_entity.type
_entity.pdbx_description
1 polymer ?
#
loop_
_entity_poly.entity_id
_entity_poly.type
_entity_poly.pdbx_seq_one_letter_code
_entity_poly.pdbx_strand_id
1 'polypeptide(L)'
;MPEARAGAAATPAQSSKDNKGDQGTRSPDAGSGAAARPRRRQARGEARIAQLLEAAAGVFCSSGYNGASTNAIAREAGVSPGTLYQFFPNKKAIAIELGEQLMHRWRETYGAAFVVSHIELPLDRMLDTVLDPLIAFNCENPAFAVLTHGSEIPGVITREHDILHASMLTRTEQLLGAYLPELPADQVARTAAMAFVLFKAGLDLVMEHEGEEREAYIRELKSVMYRYLEPLVCDTPDGVTPARIDTP
;
A
#
# COMPACT_ATOMS: atom_id res chain seq x y z
N MET A 1 54.01 -33.34 15.79
CA MET A 1 54.85 -33.98 16.82
C MET A 1 56.01 -33.06 17.18
N PRO A 2 56.42 -32.86 18.47
CA PRO A 2 55.71 -33.01 19.75
C PRO A 2 55.71 -31.70 20.56
N GLU A 3 55.11 -31.55 21.60
CA GLU A 3 54.87 -31.91 23.01
C GLU A 3 54.62 -30.63 23.82
N ALA A 4 53.58 -30.45 24.54
CA ALA A 4 53.16 -30.95 25.85
C ALA A 4 54.02 -30.48 27.06
N ARG A 5 53.33 -29.78 27.99
CA ARG A 5 53.40 -29.91 29.48
C ARG A 5 52.70 -28.67 30.09
N ALA A 6 51.64 -28.72 30.84
CA ALA A 6 51.26 -29.38 32.10
C ALA A 6 51.92 -28.78 33.36
N GLY A 7 51.10 -28.43 34.34
CA GLY A 7 51.40 -28.18 35.73
C GLY A 7 50.50 -27.14 36.37
N ALA A 8 49.44 -27.45 37.03
CA ALA A 8 49.15 -27.98 38.37
C ALA A 8 49.17 -26.84 39.43
N ALA A 9 47.99 -26.54 39.95
CA ALA A 9 47.37 -26.83 41.24
C ALA A 9 47.91 -26.04 42.44
N ALA A 10 47.00 -25.36 43.16
CA ALA A 10 46.84 -25.52 44.64
C ALA A 10 45.71 -24.61 45.16
N THR A 11 44.70 -25.17 45.75
CA THR A 11 43.88 -24.63 46.87
C THR A 11 44.63 -24.97 48.18
N PRO A 12 44.44 -24.31 49.35
CA PRO A 12 43.16 -24.26 50.05
C PRO A 12 42.96 -23.10 51.09
N ALA A 13 41.82 -23.11 51.71
CA ALA A 13 41.47 -22.98 53.13
C ALA A 13 40.57 -21.83 53.54
N GLN A 14 39.46 -22.25 54.01
CA GLN A 14 38.42 -21.80 54.89
C GLN A 14 38.79 -20.77 55.99
N SER A 15 37.88 -19.83 56.29
CA SER A 15 37.52 -19.56 57.68
C SER A 15 36.13 -18.90 57.79
N SER A 16 35.31 -19.55 58.56
CA SER A 16 33.99 -19.13 59.04
C SER A 16 34.08 -17.98 60.02
N LYS A 17 33.10 -17.11 60.05
CA LYS A 17 32.50 -16.56 61.32
C LYS A 17 31.09 -16.01 61.07
N ASP A 18 30.19 -16.58 61.83
CA ASP A 18 28.81 -16.16 62.03
C ASP A 18 28.70 -14.71 62.50
N ASN A 19 27.68 -13.99 62.08
CA ASN A 19 26.92 -13.15 62.99
C ASN A 19 25.45 -12.96 62.54
N LYS A 20 24.61 -13.00 63.52
CA LYS A 20 23.17 -13.13 63.67
C LYS A 20 22.46 -11.78 63.52
N GLY A 21 21.28 -11.79 62.86
CA GLY A 21 20.11 -10.99 63.28
C GLY A 21 19.92 -9.64 62.59
N ASP A 22 18.95 -9.53 61.72
CA ASP A 22 17.80 -8.68 62.02
C ASP A 22 16.67 -8.93 61.00
N GLN A 23 15.42 -9.11 61.51
CA GLN A 23 14.20 -9.27 60.72
C GLN A 23 13.68 -7.89 60.37
N GLY A 24 13.67 -7.55 59.09
CA GLY A 24 12.99 -6.38 58.55
C GLY A 24 12.16 -6.76 57.33
N THR A 25 10.88 -6.99 57.59
CA THR A 25 9.84 -7.13 56.58
C THR A 25 9.85 -5.97 55.58
N ARG A 26 10.15 -6.24 54.33
CA ARG A 26 9.84 -5.35 53.19
C ARG A 26 9.16 -6.14 52.10
N SER A 27 7.90 -5.74 51.86
CA SER A 27 7.06 -6.16 50.74
C SER A 27 7.76 -6.03 49.39
N PRO A 28 7.56 -6.94 48.44
CA PRO A 28 8.05 -6.80 47.07
C PRO A 28 7.04 -6.01 46.24
N ASP A 29 7.24 -4.71 46.15
CA ASP A 29 6.59 -3.88 45.13
C ASP A 29 7.68 -3.34 44.20
N ALA A 30 7.96 -4.07 43.11
CA ALA A 30 8.73 -3.59 41.99
C ALA A 30 8.63 -4.57 40.80
N GLY A 31 7.62 -4.42 39.99
CA GLY A 31 7.47 -5.27 38.84
C GLY A 31 6.55 -4.71 37.74
N SER A 32 6.65 -3.41 37.40
CA SER A 32 5.82 -2.88 36.30
C SER A 32 6.51 -1.84 35.38
N GLY A 33 7.81 -1.67 35.49
CA GLY A 33 8.49 -0.60 34.72
C GLY A 33 9.33 -1.05 33.51
N ALA A 34 9.62 -2.34 33.35
CA ALA A 34 10.62 -2.79 32.38
C ALA A 34 10.07 -3.10 30.96
N ALA A 35 8.78 -3.43 30.81
CA ALA A 35 8.21 -3.80 29.52
C ALA A 35 7.69 -2.60 28.69
N ALA A 36 7.49 -1.44 29.28
CA ALA A 36 6.95 -0.26 28.59
C ALA A 36 7.98 0.54 27.79
N ARG A 37 9.26 0.46 28.15
CA ARG A 37 10.34 1.21 27.47
C ARG A 37 10.68 0.74 26.05
N PRO A 38 10.77 -0.58 25.73
CA PRO A 38 11.02 -1.05 24.37
C PRO A 38 9.90 -0.68 23.41
N ARG A 39 8.62 -0.91 23.79
CA ARG A 39 7.44 -0.57 22.97
C ARG A 39 7.36 0.92 22.64
N ARG A 40 7.64 1.79 23.61
CA ARG A 40 7.62 3.25 23.41
C ARG A 40 8.74 3.74 22.50
N ARG A 41 9.92 3.09 22.51
CA ARG A 41 11.04 3.40 21.60
C ARG A 41 10.73 2.96 20.17
N GLN A 42 10.15 1.79 20.01
CA GLN A 42 9.70 1.26 18.71
C GLN A 42 8.62 2.15 18.10
N ALA A 43 7.57 2.49 18.83
CA ALA A 43 6.51 3.39 18.37
C ALA A 43 7.03 4.76 17.92
N ARG A 44 8.05 5.30 18.60
CA ARG A 44 8.70 6.56 18.16
C ARG A 44 9.50 6.38 16.88
N GLY A 45 10.13 5.22 16.66
CA GLY A 45 10.82 4.88 15.43
C GLY A 45 9.85 4.78 14.26
N GLU A 46 8.76 4.05 14.42
CA GLU A 46 7.69 3.89 13.44
C GLU A 46 7.05 5.23 13.07
N ALA A 47 6.72 6.07 14.05
CA ALA A 47 6.19 7.41 13.81
C ALA A 47 7.18 8.29 13.03
N ARG A 48 8.49 8.14 13.26
CA ARG A 48 9.52 8.88 12.52
C ARG A 48 9.64 8.39 11.09
N ILE A 49 9.57 7.08 10.85
CA ILE A 49 9.56 6.50 9.51
C ILE A 49 8.33 7.02 8.75
N ALA A 50 7.14 6.96 9.33
CA ALA A 50 5.92 7.49 8.69
C ALA A 50 6.05 8.96 8.31
N GLN A 51 6.58 9.82 9.20
CA GLN A 51 6.83 11.23 8.91
C GLN A 51 7.80 11.44 7.74
N LEU A 52 8.87 10.64 7.67
CA LEU A 52 9.85 10.70 6.57
C LEU A 52 9.25 10.25 5.24
N LEU A 53 8.41 9.23 5.25
CA LEU A 53 7.74 8.72 4.05
C LEU A 53 6.66 9.69 3.54
N GLU A 54 5.91 10.33 4.43
CA GLU A 54 4.96 11.38 4.07
C GLU A 54 5.66 12.58 3.39
N ALA A 55 6.74 13.07 4.00
CA ALA A 55 7.56 14.13 3.40
C ALA A 55 8.17 13.70 2.05
N ALA A 56 8.60 12.44 1.94
CA ALA A 56 9.13 11.90 0.70
C ALA A 56 8.07 11.86 -0.40
N ALA A 57 6.83 11.49 -0.08
CA ALA A 57 5.72 11.51 -1.02
C ALA A 57 5.51 12.91 -1.60
N GLY A 58 5.46 13.96 -0.76
CA GLY A 58 5.35 15.35 -1.20
C GLY A 58 6.51 15.79 -2.10
N VAL A 59 7.75 15.45 -1.72
CA VAL A 59 8.94 15.79 -2.53
C VAL A 59 8.96 15.03 -3.86
N PHE A 60 8.56 13.75 -3.90
CA PHE A 60 8.46 12.99 -5.14
C PHE A 60 7.37 13.55 -6.07
N CYS A 61 6.23 13.95 -5.54
CA CYS A 61 5.17 14.58 -6.33
C CYS A 61 5.61 15.91 -6.94
N SER A 62 6.31 16.76 -6.17
CA SER A 62 6.70 18.10 -6.63
C SER A 62 7.90 18.12 -7.57
N SER A 63 8.83 17.17 -7.45
CA SER A 63 10.14 17.20 -8.15
C SER A 63 10.40 15.95 -9.00
N GLY A 64 9.49 15.00 -9.02
CA GLY A 64 9.71 13.66 -9.57
C GLY A 64 10.76 12.88 -8.78
N TYR A 65 10.90 11.58 -9.09
CA TYR A 65 11.92 10.75 -8.42
C TYR A 65 13.34 11.29 -8.65
N ASN A 66 13.68 11.70 -9.88
CA ASN A 66 15.03 12.14 -10.23
C ASN A 66 15.42 13.47 -9.57
N GLY A 67 14.52 14.45 -9.55
CA GLY A 67 14.75 15.76 -8.94
C GLY A 67 14.76 15.76 -7.42
N ALA A 68 14.18 14.73 -6.79
CA ALA A 68 14.13 14.60 -5.35
C ALA A 68 15.52 14.31 -4.75
N SER A 69 15.79 14.85 -3.55
CA SER A 69 17.01 14.59 -2.77
C SER A 69 16.69 14.27 -1.31
N THR A 70 17.55 13.48 -0.65
CA THR A 70 17.43 13.20 0.80
C THR A 70 17.45 14.48 1.64
N ASN A 71 18.18 15.51 1.21
CA ASN A 71 18.21 16.81 1.90
C ASN A 71 16.84 17.54 1.77
N ALA A 72 16.20 17.49 0.60
CA ALA A 72 14.85 18.05 0.41
C ALA A 72 13.84 17.31 1.29
N ILE A 73 13.89 15.98 1.32
CA ILE A 73 13.02 15.15 2.15
C ILE A 73 13.23 15.44 3.65
N ALA A 74 14.48 15.53 4.12
CA ALA A 74 14.78 15.86 5.52
C ALA A 74 14.23 17.24 5.91
N ARG A 75 14.38 18.23 5.03
CA ARG A 75 13.83 19.59 5.23
C ARG A 75 12.31 19.57 5.30
N GLU A 76 11.65 18.88 4.37
CA GLU A 76 10.20 18.73 4.34
C GLU A 76 9.67 18.03 5.59
N ALA A 77 10.36 17.00 6.05
CA ALA A 77 10.04 16.28 7.28
C ALA A 77 10.39 17.07 8.56
N GLY A 78 11.02 18.24 8.47
CA GLY A 78 11.47 19.03 9.65
C GLY A 78 12.53 18.32 10.49
N VAL A 79 13.41 17.51 9.88
CA VAL A 79 14.49 16.80 10.56
C VAL A 79 15.86 17.13 9.98
N SER A 80 16.93 16.84 10.73
CA SER A 80 18.28 16.95 10.18
C SER A 80 18.56 15.82 9.17
N PRO A 81 19.42 16.05 8.16
CA PRO A 81 19.87 14.96 7.28
C PRO A 81 20.48 13.79 8.04
N GLY A 82 21.21 14.05 9.13
CA GLY A 82 21.76 12.99 9.99
C GLY A 82 20.68 12.12 10.63
N THR A 83 19.54 12.72 11.00
CA THR A 83 18.38 11.97 11.50
C THR A 83 17.78 11.10 10.41
N LEU A 84 17.61 11.61 9.18
CA LEU A 84 17.10 10.83 8.06
C LEU A 84 17.99 9.61 7.77
N TYR A 85 19.31 9.81 7.74
CA TYR A 85 20.25 8.71 7.46
C TYR A 85 20.30 7.63 8.54
N GLN A 86 19.76 7.86 9.74
CA GLN A 86 19.56 6.80 10.74
C GLN A 86 18.48 5.79 10.34
N PHE A 87 17.53 6.18 9.48
CA PHE A 87 16.41 5.35 9.03
C PHE A 87 16.59 4.87 7.60
N PHE A 88 17.10 5.73 6.72
CA PHE A 88 17.22 5.44 5.29
C PHE A 88 18.62 5.80 4.78
N PRO A 89 19.36 4.83 4.23
CA PRO A 89 20.74 5.08 3.77
C PRO A 89 20.81 5.97 2.53
N ASN A 90 19.74 6.05 1.73
CA ASN A 90 19.69 6.84 0.50
C ASN A 90 18.24 7.03 0.01
N LYS A 91 18.06 7.89 -1.02
CA LYS A 91 16.78 8.15 -1.68
C LYS A 91 16.08 6.88 -2.20
N LYS A 92 16.87 5.95 -2.74
CA LYS A 92 16.36 4.69 -3.28
C LYS A 92 15.68 3.85 -2.19
N ALA A 93 16.25 3.76 -1.01
CA ALA A 93 15.67 3.03 0.11
C ALA A 93 14.33 3.65 0.56
N ILE A 94 14.24 4.99 0.57
CA ILE A 94 13.00 5.71 0.87
C ILE A 94 11.93 5.40 -0.17
N ALA A 95 12.28 5.47 -1.47
CA ALA A 95 11.34 5.20 -2.56
C ALA A 95 10.83 3.75 -2.55
N ILE A 96 11.69 2.78 -2.23
CA ILE A 96 11.29 1.37 -2.14
C ILE A 96 10.30 1.18 -0.99
N GLU A 97 10.61 1.66 0.20
CA GLU A 97 9.71 1.54 1.36
C GLU A 97 8.36 2.22 1.13
N LEU A 98 8.37 3.45 0.58
CA LEU A 98 7.14 4.16 0.22
C LEU A 98 6.36 3.42 -0.86
N GLY A 99 7.03 2.93 -1.90
CA GLY A 99 6.42 2.15 -2.97
C GLY A 99 5.79 0.86 -2.47
N GLU A 100 6.45 0.12 -1.58
CA GLU A 100 5.92 -1.11 -0.95
C GLU A 100 4.66 -0.81 -0.14
N GLN A 101 4.66 0.25 0.67
CA GLN A 101 3.48 0.64 1.44
C GLN A 101 2.30 1.06 0.55
N LEU A 102 2.57 1.84 -0.50
CA LEU A 102 1.53 2.27 -1.44
C LEU A 102 0.97 1.08 -2.24
N MET A 103 1.82 0.17 -2.71
CA MET A 103 1.37 -1.05 -3.40
C MET A 103 0.59 -2.00 -2.48
N HIS A 104 0.96 -2.09 -1.20
CA HIS A 104 0.19 -2.87 -0.24
C HIS A 104 -1.22 -2.30 -0.06
N ARG A 105 -1.35 -0.99 0.18
CA ARG A 105 -2.64 -0.31 0.29
C ARG A 105 -3.46 -0.39 -1.00
N TRP A 106 -2.81 -0.30 -2.15
CA TRP A 106 -3.48 -0.48 -3.44
C TRP A 106 -4.05 -1.90 -3.61
N ARG A 107 -3.29 -2.94 -3.21
CA ARG A 107 -3.80 -4.32 -3.23
C ARG A 107 -5.03 -4.52 -2.36
N GLU A 108 -5.07 -3.88 -1.19
CA GLU A 108 -6.22 -3.92 -0.29
C GLU A 108 -7.43 -3.22 -0.91
N THR A 109 -7.25 -2.00 -1.43
CA THR A 109 -8.30 -1.20 -2.08
C THR A 109 -8.91 -1.96 -3.26
N TYR A 110 -8.08 -2.41 -4.15
CA TYR A 110 -8.52 -3.12 -5.34
C TYR A 110 -9.10 -4.51 -4.99
N GLY A 111 -8.55 -5.19 -4.00
CA GLY A 111 -9.09 -6.45 -3.50
C GLY A 111 -10.52 -6.31 -2.97
N ALA A 112 -10.81 -5.20 -2.31
CA ALA A 112 -12.15 -4.87 -1.82
C ALA A 112 -13.11 -4.42 -2.95
N ALA A 113 -12.61 -3.76 -3.99
CA ALA A 113 -13.41 -3.30 -5.12
C ALA A 113 -13.87 -4.43 -6.05
N PHE A 114 -13.03 -5.46 -6.27
CA PHE A 114 -13.33 -6.58 -7.16
C PHE A 114 -13.88 -7.80 -6.41
N VAL A 115 -15.06 -7.66 -5.83
CA VAL A 115 -15.75 -8.75 -5.10
C VAL A 115 -16.87 -9.33 -5.96
N VAL A 116 -16.98 -10.65 -5.99
CA VAL A 116 -17.98 -11.36 -6.84
C VAL A 116 -19.43 -10.97 -6.51
N SER A 117 -19.75 -10.57 -5.29
CA SER A 117 -21.11 -10.09 -4.94
C SER A 117 -21.55 -8.84 -5.72
N HIS A 118 -20.64 -8.11 -6.35
CA HIS A 118 -20.98 -6.95 -7.15
C HIS A 118 -21.67 -7.28 -8.48
N ILE A 119 -21.65 -8.55 -8.91
CA ILE A 119 -22.38 -8.99 -10.13
C ILE A 119 -23.90 -8.90 -10.00
N GLU A 120 -24.42 -8.82 -8.78
CA GLU A 120 -25.85 -8.67 -8.51
C GLU A 120 -26.33 -7.20 -8.65
N LEU A 121 -25.40 -6.26 -8.77
CA LEU A 121 -25.70 -4.84 -8.91
C LEU A 121 -26.03 -4.48 -10.36
N PRO A 122 -26.92 -3.48 -10.60
CA PRO A 122 -27.04 -2.86 -11.90
C PRO A 122 -25.69 -2.30 -12.37
N LEU A 123 -25.48 -2.22 -13.70
CA LEU A 123 -24.18 -1.87 -14.29
C LEU A 123 -23.61 -0.55 -13.77
N ASP A 124 -24.43 0.49 -13.65
CA ASP A 124 -24.03 1.79 -13.10
C ASP A 124 -23.51 1.68 -11.66
N ARG A 125 -24.21 0.92 -10.82
CA ARG A 125 -23.83 0.71 -9.41
C ARG A 125 -22.61 -0.18 -9.29
N MET A 126 -22.49 -1.20 -10.11
CA MET A 126 -21.31 -2.05 -10.16
C MET A 126 -20.08 -1.21 -10.53
N LEU A 127 -20.19 -0.36 -11.56
CA LEU A 127 -19.11 0.54 -11.98
C LEU A 127 -18.74 1.53 -10.87
N ASP A 128 -19.71 2.19 -10.22
CA ASP A 128 -19.43 3.07 -9.08
C ASP A 128 -18.68 2.33 -7.97
N THR A 129 -19.16 1.14 -7.58
CA THR A 129 -18.56 0.35 -6.50
C THR A 129 -17.13 -0.09 -6.81
N VAL A 130 -16.83 -0.38 -8.08
CA VAL A 130 -15.49 -0.78 -8.52
C VAL A 130 -14.58 0.41 -8.74
N LEU A 131 -15.04 1.45 -9.44
CA LEU A 131 -14.18 2.54 -9.90
C LEU A 131 -13.91 3.60 -8.81
N ASP A 132 -14.89 3.93 -7.98
CA ASP A 132 -14.74 5.00 -6.98
C ASP A 132 -13.57 4.77 -6.00
N PRO A 133 -13.41 3.58 -5.39
CA PRO A 133 -12.28 3.34 -4.51
C PRO A 133 -10.93 3.44 -5.21
N LEU A 134 -10.87 3.03 -6.50
CA LEU A 134 -9.64 3.06 -7.29
C LEU A 134 -9.26 4.50 -7.65
N ILE A 135 -10.24 5.31 -8.05
CA ILE A 135 -10.04 6.73 -8.35
C ILE A 135 -9.63 7.48 -7.07
N ALA A 136 -10.37 7.28 -5.97
CA ALA A 136 -10.09 7.92 -4.69
C ALA A 136 -8.67 7.60 -4.21
N PHE A 137 -8.25 6.33 -4.27
CA PHE A 137 -6.88 5.94 -3.88
C PHE A 137 -5.82 6.73 -4.66
N ASN A 138 -5.96 6.84 -5.98
CA ASN A 138 -4.97 7.55 -6.81
C ASN A 138 -4.97 9.05 -6.50
N CYS A 139 -6.14 9.67 -6.32
CA CYS A 139 -6.25 11.07 -5.94
C CYS A 139 -5.63 11.37 -4.56
N GLU A 140 -5.80 10.46 -3.60
CA GLU A 140 -5.23 10.58 -2.25
C GLU A 140 -3.73 10.25 -2.20
N ASN A 141 -3.21 9.50 -3.16
CA ASN A 141 -1.84 9.00 -3.16
C ASN A 141 -1.11 9.31 -4.48
N PRO A 142 -0.97 10.59 -4.88
CA PRO A 142 -0.37 10.94 -6.17
C PRO A 142 1.09 10.46 -6.33
N ALA A 143 1.82 10.27 -5.22
CA ALA A 143 3.15 9.67 -5.24
C ALA A 143 3.17 8.23 -5.80
N PHE A 144 2.04 7.53 -5.79
CA PHE A 144 1.92 6.19 -6.37
C PHE A 144 2.20 6.22 -7.87
N ALA A 145 1.57 7.12 -8.62
CA ALA A 145 1.81 7.29 -10.05
C ALA A 145 3.28 7.69 -10.33
N VAL A 146 3.85 8.62 -9.55
CA VAL A 146 5.25 9.04 -9.69
C VAL A 146 6.24 7.88 -9.51
N LEU A 147 5.95 6.98 -8.56
CA LEU A 147 6.82 5.84 -8.24
C LEU A 147 6.57 4.61 -9.11
N THR A 148 5.49 4.55 -9.88
CA THR A 148 5.18 3.39 -10.74
C THR A 148 5.40 3.68 -12.23
N HIS A 149 5.22 4.92 -12.68
CA HIS A 149 5.30 5.29 -14.10
C HIS A 149 6.53 6.15 -14.45
N GLY A 150 7.32 6.60 -13.48
CA GLY A 150 8.50 7.43 -13.72
C GLY A 150 9.64 6.66 -14.41
N SER A 151 10.47 7.38 -15.18
CA SER A 151 11.75 6.88 -15.66
C SER A 151 12.76 6.77 -14.50
N GLU A 152 13.65 5.77 -14.53
CA GLU A 152 14.73 5.55 -13.55
C GLU A 152 14.28 5.19 -12.13
N ILE A 153 13.05 4.72 -11.96
CA ILE A 153 12.56 4.19 -10.69
C ILE A 153 13.29 2.87 -10.36
N PRO A 154 13.52 2.55 -9.07
CA PRO A 154 14.09 1.27 -8.69
C PRO A 154 13.33 0.10 -9.30
N GLY A 155 14.00 -0.74 -10.10
CA GLY A 155 13.36 -1.83 -10.87
C GLY A 155 12.62 -2.89 -10.03
N VAL A 156 12.77 -2.88 -8.70
CA VAL A 156 11.93 -3.69 -7.80
C VAL A 156 10.51 -3.14 -7.77
N ILE A 157 10.31 -1.83 -7.72
CA ILE A 157 9.00 -1.17 -7.73
C ILE A 157 8.29 -1.46 -9.05
N THR A 158 8.99 -1.30 -10.18
CA THR A 158 8.44 -1.57 -11.51
C THR A 158 7.95 -3.01 -11.63
N ARG A 159 8.74 -3.99 -11.19
CA ARG A 159 8.35 -5.41 -11.24
C ARG A 159 7.13 -5.71 -10.37
N GLU A 160 7.07 -5.18 -9.15
CA GLU A 160 5.92 -5.35 -8.28
C GLU A 160 4.67 -4.70 -8.87
N HIS A 161 4.81 -3.56 -9.52
CA HIS A 161 3.73 -2.90 -10.23
C HIS A 161 3.24 -3.71 -11.45
N ASP A 162 4.14 -4.32 -12.23
CA ASP A 162 3.77 -5.17 -13.37
C ASP A 162 3.00 -6.42 -12.91
N ILE A 163 3.42 -7.05 -11.80
CA ILE A 163 2.71 -8.18 -11.20
C ILE A 163 1.32 -7.74 -10.73
N LEU A 164 1.22 -6.59 -10.11
CA LEU A 164 -0.05 -6.02 -9.66
C LEU A 164 -0.99 -5.74 -10.84
N HIS A 165 -0.49 -5.17 -11.92
CA HIS A 165 -1.21 -4.91 -13.17
C HIS A 165 -1.79 -6.19 -13.77
N ALA A 166 -0.98 -7.24 -13.88
CA ALA A 166 -1.44 -8.54 -14.39
C ALA A 166 -2.53 -9.14 -13.50
N SER A 167 -2.40 -9.01 -12.18
CA SER A 167 -3.42 -9.47 -11.23
C SER A 167 -4.72 -8.68 -11.35
N MET A 168 -4.66 -7.37 -11.57
CA MET A 168 -5.84 -6.52 -11.79
C MET A 168 -6.59 -6.92 -13.06
N LEU A 169 -5.86 -7.12 -14.17
CA LEU A 169 -6.46 -7.56 -15.42
C LEU A 169 -7.19 -8.91 -15.26
N THR A 170 -6.54 -9.88 -14.60
CA THR A 170 -7.16 -11.18 -14.31
C THR A 170 -8.44 -11.05 -13.50
N ARG A 171 -8.48 -10.18 -12.50
CA ARG A 171 -9.70 -9.97 -11.71
C ARG A 171 -10.78 -9.20 -12.46
N THR A 172 -10.41 -8.25 -13.30
CA THR A 172 -11.36 -7.58 -14.20
C THR A 172 -12.01 -8.62 -15.13
N GLU A 173 -11.22 -9.52 -15.68
CA GLU A 173 -11.71 -10.63 -16.52
C GLU A 173 -12.65 -11.56 -15.74
N GLN A 174 -12.28 -11.95 -14.51
CA GLN A 174 -13.13 -12.78 -13.65
C GLN A 174 -14.46 -12.10 -13.29
N LEU A 175 -14.42 -10.81 -12.93
CA LEU A 175 -15.62 -10.04 -12.61
C LEU A 175 -16.54 -9.93 -13.84
N LEU A 176 -15.99 -9.54 -15.00
CA LEU A 176 -16.76 -9.40 -16.22
C LEU A 176 -17.28 -10.75 -16.72
N GLY A 177 -16.51 -11.83 -16.61
CA GLY A 177 -16.97 -13.17 -16.97
C GLY A 177 -18.12 -13.66 -16.08
N ALA A 178 -18.13 -13.30 -14.80
CA ALA A 178 -19.24 -13.59 -13.91
C ALA A 178 -20.46 -12.66 -14.15
N TYR A 179 -20.21 -11.40 -14.55
CA TYR A 179 -21.27 -10.43 -14.86
C TYR A 179 -21.94 -10.66 -16.22
N LEU A 180 -21.20 -11.24 -17.19
CA LEU A 180 -21.62 -11.48 -18.56
C LEU A 180 -21.45 -12.99 -18.89
N PRO A 181 -22.21 -13.89 -18.26
CA PRO A 181 -21.96 -15.34 -18.35
C PRO A 181 -22.21 -15.92 -19.75
N GLU A 182 -23.00 -15.24 -20.58
CA GLU A 182 -23.29 -15.66 -21.95
C GLU A 182 -22.21 -15.25 -22.96
N LEU A 183 -21.27 -14.37 -22.56
CA LEU A 183 -20.20 -13.94 -23.44
C LEU A 183 -19.13 -15.04 -23.61
N PRO A 184 -18.67 -15.33 -24.85
CA PRO A 184 -17.52 -16.23 -25.05
C PRO A 184 -16.28 -15.75 -24.29
N ALA A 185 -15.51 -16.68 -23.71
CA ALA A 185 -14.36 -16.37 -22.88
C ALA A 185 -13.30 -15.47 -23.56
N ASP A 186 -13.09 -15.65 -24.87
CA ASP A 186 -12.18 -14.82 -25.66
C ASP A 186 -12.69 -13.38 -25.84
N GLN A 187 -14.01 -13.19 -25.86
CA GLN A 187 -14.63 -11.87 -25.88
C GLN A 187 -14.57 -11.22 -24.50
N VAL A 188 -14.82 -11.97 -23.42
CA VAL A 188 -14.64 -11.48 -22.05
C VAL A 188 -13.21 -10.99 -21.84
N ALA A 189 -12.20 -11.75 -22.25
CA ALA A 189 -10.79 -11.35 -22.13
C ALA A 189 -10.48 -10.05 -22.89
N ARG A 190 -10.97 -9.92 -24.14
CA ARG A 190 -10.81 -8.69 -24.93
C ARG A 190 -11.52 -7.49 -24.29
N THR A 191 -12.73 -7.70 -23.79
CA THR A 191 -13.53 -6.66 -23.11
C THR A 191 -12.84 -6.20 -21.84
N ALA A 192 -12.33 -7.13 -21.02
CA ALA A 192 -11.60 -6.83 -19.81
C ALA A 192 -10.32 -6.03 -20.10
N ALA A 193 -9.54 -6.45 -21.10
CA ALA A 193 -8.34 -5.74 -21.51
C ALA A 193 -8.64 -4.31 -21.99
N MET A 194 -9.69 -4.14 -22.79
CA MET A 194 -10.10 -2.83 -23.28
C MET A 194 -10.62 -1.94 -22.13
N ALA A 195 -11.49 -2.46 -21.27
CA ALA A 195 -11.99 -1.74 -20.10
C ALA A 195 -10.85 -1.27 -19.19
N PHE A 196 -9.87 -2.13 -18.96
CA PHE A 196 -8.69 -1.81 -18.17
C PHE A 196 -7.85 -0.68 -18.77
N VAL A 197 -7.63 -0.70 -20.10
CA VAL A 197 -6.90 0.37 -20.79
C VAL A 197 -7.66 1.68 -20.79
N LEU A 198 -8.99 1.65 -21.03
CA LEU A 198 -9.85 2.84 -20.97
C LEU A 198 -9.85 3.47 -19.56
N PHE A 199 -9.99 2.63 -18.52
CA PHE A 199 -9.91 3.09 -17.15
C PHE A 199 -8.58 3.77 -16.86
N LYS A 200 -7.46 3.13 -17.22
CA LYS A 200 -6.12 3.68 -17.00
C LYS A 200 -5.94 5.03 -17.70
N ALA A 201 -6.27 5.12 -18.99
CA ALA A 201 -6.14 6.37 -19.75
C ALA A 201 -7.03 7.49 -19.20
N GLY A 202 -8.25 7.16 -18.79
CA GLY A 202 -9.16 8.12 -18.14
C GLY A 202 -8.68 8.55 -16.76
N LEU A 203 -8.08 7.64 -16.00
CA LEU A 203 -7.48 7.94 -14.69
C LEU A 203 -6.30 8.92 -14.84
N ASP A 204 -5.46 8.77 -15.87
CA ASP A 204 -4.36 9.70 -16.14
C ASP A 204 -4.92 11.13 -16.32
N LEU A 205 -6.00 11.31 -17.10
CA LEU A 205 -6.69 12.58 -17.25
C LEU A 205 -7.27 13.12 -15.92
N VAL A 206 -7.88 12.25 -15.11
CA VAL A 206 -8.38 12.63 -13.78
C VAL A 206 -7.25 13.16 -12.89
N MET A 207 -6.06 12.53 -12.97
CA MET A 207 -4.90 12.93 -12.17
C MET A 207 -4.21 14.20 -12.65
N GLU A 208 -4.35 14.57 -13.93
CA GLU A 208 -3.82 15.82 -14.49
C GLU A 208 -4.63 17.07 -14.07
N HIS A 209 -5.83 16.91 -13.51
CA HIS A 209 -6.75 18.00 -13.17
C HIS A 209 -7.06 18.04 -11.67
N GLU A 210 -7.64 19.16 -11.22
CA GLU A 210 -8.05 19.39 -9.82
C GLU A 210 -9.44 20.01 -9.74
N GLY A 211 -10.05 19.99 -8.55
CA GLY A 211 -11.33 20.64 -8.27
C GLY A 211 -12.47 20.18 -9.17
N GLU A 212 -13.28 21.12 -9.66
CA GLU A 212 -14.47 20.83 -10.49
C GLU A 212 -14.12 20.14 -11.82
N GLU A 213 -12.97 20.45 -12.38
CA GLU A 213 -12.51 19.85 -13.64
C GLU A 213 -12.19 18.36 -13.43
N ARG A 214 -11.51 18.01 -12.34
CA ARG A 214 -11.29 16.61 -11.96
C ARG A 214 -12.62 15.84 -11.83
N GLU A 215 -13.60 16.44 -11.17
CA GLU A 215 -14.92 15.83 -11.02
C GLU A 215 -15.63 15.64 -12.37
N ALA A 216 -15.42 16.55 -13.31
CA ALA A 216 -15.95 16.42 -14.67
C ALA A 216 -15.30 15.22 -15.40
N TYR A 217 -13.98 15.06 -15.32
CA TYR A 217 -13.28 13.90 -15.90
C TYR A 217 -13.66 12.58 -15.24
N ILE A 218 -13.90 12.56 -13.91
CA ILE A 218 -14.41 11.36 -13.22
C ILE A 218 -15.77 10.94 -13.79
N ARG A 219 -16.69 11.88 -13.95
CA ARG A 219 -18.01 11.60 -14.54
C ARG A 219 -17.92 11.12 -15.98
N GLU A 220 -17.04 11.72 -16.78
CA GLU A 220 -16.84 11.31 -18.17
C GLU A 220 -16.21 9.92 -18.27
N LEU A 221 -15.21 9.62 -17.47
CA LEU A 221 -14.60 8.27 -17.39
C LEU A 221 -15.67 7.21 -17.08
N LYS A 222 -16.51 7.44 -16.06
CA LYS A 222 -17.59 6.51 -15.71
C LYS A 222 -18.62 6.38 -16.84
N SER A 223 -18.95 7.48 -17.51
CA SER A 223 -19.87 7.51 -18.67
C SER A 223 -19.30 6.68 -19.84
N VAL A 224 -18.00 6.81 -20.14
CA VAL A 224 -17.32 6.01 -21.17
C VAL A 224 -17.35 4.53 -20.81
N MET A 225 -17.03 4.17 -19.57
CA MET A 225 -17.06 2.78 -19.11
C MET A 225 -18.45 2.17 -19.19
N TYR A 226 -19.46 2.92 -18.77
CA TYR A 226 -20.87 2.51 -18.87
C TYR A 226 -21.28 2.25 -20.32
N ARG A 227 -21.07 3.22 -21.20
CA ARG A 227 -21.44 3.10 -22.65
C ARG A 227 -20.69 1.98 -23.35
N TYR A 228 -19.48 1.68 -22.93
CA TYR A 228 -18.69 0.57 -23.48
C TYR A 228 -19.25 -0.80 -23.08
N LEU A 229 -19.75 -0.94 -21.85
CA LEU A 229 -20.22 -2.21 -21.31
C LEU A 229 -21.74 -2.42 -21.45
N GLU A 230 -22.55 -1.36 -21.49
CA GLU A 230 -24.01 -1.44 -21.55
C GLU A 230 -24.53 -2.30 -22.70
N PRO A 231 -24.03 -2.17 -23.96
CA PRO A 231 -24.53 -3.01 -25.06
C PRO A 231 -24.32 -4.51 -24.80
N LEU A 232 -23.22 -4.88 -24.11
CA LEU A 232 -22.92 -6.29 -23.80
C LEU A 232 -23.84 -6.87 -22.72
N VAL A 233 -24.42 -6.01 -21.87
CA VAL A 233 -25.40 -6.39 -20.85
C VAL A 233 -26.80 -6.51 -21.45
N CYS A 234 -27.16 -5.62 -22.38
CA CYS A 234 -28.49 -5.58 -22.98
C CYS A 234 -28.69 -6.62 -24.09
N ASP A 235 -27.62 -7.05 -24.75
CA ASP A 235 -27.67 -8.06 -25.84
C ASP A 235 -27.78 -9.50 -25.35
N THR A 236 -27.76 -9.75 -24.00
CA THR A 236 -28.03 -11.09 -23.44
C THR A 236 -29.52 -11.40 -23.56
N PRO A 237 -29.91 -12.58 -24.13
CA PRO A 237 -31.30 -12.91 -24.48
C PRO A 237 -32.27 -13.00 -23.29
N ASP A 238 -31.76 -12.98 -22.05
CA ASP A 238 -32.54 -12.97 -20.81
C ASP A 238 -32.27 -11.72 -19.98
N GLY A 239 -32.23 -10.55 -20.64
CA GLY A 239 -32.05 -9.25 -19.94
C GLY A 239 -33.08 -9.09 -18.83
N VAL A 240 -32.68 -9.43 -17.61
CA VAL A 240 -33.36 -8.98 -16.40
C VAL A 240 -33.12 -7.50 -16.28
N THR A 241 -33.95 -6.72 -16.95
CA THR A 241 -34.06 -5.28 -16.68
C THR A 241 -34.57 -5.16 -15.23
N PRO A 242 -33.77 -4.70 -14.26
CA PRO A 242 -34.32 -4.40 -12.95
C PRO A 242 -35.41 -3.34 -13.14
N ALA A 243 -36.62 -3.65 -12.68
CA ALA A 243 -37.81 -2.81 -12.78
C ALA A 243 -37.46 -1.37 -12.37
N ARG A 244 -37.71 -0.40 -13.28
CA ARG A 244 -37.78 1.01 -12.91
C ARG A 244 -38.75 1.13 -11.74
N ILE A 245 -38.25 1.48 -10.59
CA ILE A 245 -39.07 1.94 -9.47
C ILE A 245 -39.48 3.35 -9.84
N ASP A 246 -40.64 3.45 -10.49
CA ASP A 246 -41.36 4.72 -10.58
C ASP A 246 -41.79 5.06 -9.15
N THR A 247 -41.10 6.02 -8.57
CA THR A 247 -41.51 6.63 -7.29
C THR A 247 -42.50 7.76 -7.62
N PRO A 248 -43.68 7.80 -6.96
CA PRO A 248 -44.71 8.81 -7.18
C PRO A 248 -44.30 10.20 -6.71
#